data_e0357e3f6956e5dae95eac76446f19f2
#
_entry.id   e0357e3f6956e5dae95eac76446f19f2
#
_cell.length_a   1.000
_cell.length_b   1.000
_cell.length_c   1.000
_cell.angle_alpha   90.00
_cell.angle_beta   90.00
_cell.angle_gamma   90.00
#
_symmetry.space_group_name_H-M   'P 1'
#
loop_
_entity.id
_entity.type
_entity.pdbx_description
1 polymer ?
#
loop_
_entity_poly.entity_id
_entity_poly.type
_entity_poly.pdbx_seq_one_letter_code
_entity_poly.pdbx_strand_id
1 'polypeptide(L)'
;MHIRYSPLFRGFEPGDYTFVNIDNVRTSDVSKKDASSEAETKQGFNFGYEPALDPTGGDGAYVELDGQPPKEGHTNVWPTEDILPGFRDGVAEYYGQVLGLSRHLFRLFALSLDLKENYFDALTTHPGGIGRLLYYPAQPPAGAAEAATEGKLGLGAHTDYECFTLLLADENPGLEILFPPSPLTDNKPLWRPCPVRPGTLTVNVADFLMRWTNGLYKSTVHRVMSKPGTPARYSVPFFFSINYDAEVEALPERAVGKSLFRPVKAGEYVLERLKATKTLGEGVDDVGIVA
;
A
#
# COMPACT_ATOMS: atom_id res chain seq x y z
N MET A 1 11.76 -4.42 -16.18
CA MET A 1 10.72 -3.78 -17.01
C MET A 1 10.14 -2.59 -16.23
N HIS A 2 9.85 -1.48 -16.89
CA HIS A 2 9.21 -0.31 -16.29
C HIS A 2 7.72 -0.59 -16.08
N ILE A 3 7.14 -0.16 -14.94
CA ILE A 3 5.73 -0.44 -14.57
C ILE A 3 4.72 0.03 -15.62
N ARG A 4 5.03 1.05 -16.43
CA ARG A 4 4.13 1.53 -17.50
C ARG A 4 3.80 0.48 -18.57
N TYR A 5 4.61 -0.57 -18.68
CA TYR A 5 4.40 -1.67 -19.62
C TYR A 5 3.75 -2.88 -18.97
N SER A 6 3.45 -2.80 -17.68
CA SER A 6 2.78 -3.85 -16.94
C SER A 6 1.33 -3.44 -16.68
N PRO A 7 0.33 -4.19 -17.16
CA PRO A 7 -1.09 -3.90 -16.89
C PRO A 7 -1.44 -4.01 -15.41
N LEU A 8 -0.56 -4.65 -14.61
CA LEU A 8 -0.76 -4.90 -13.19
C LEU A 8 0.24 -4.12 -12.31
N PHE A 9 0.89 -3.09 -12.86
CA PHE A 9 1.84 -2.23 -12.16
C PHE A 9 3.03 -2.98 -11.55
N ARG A 10 3.50 -4.07 -12.20
CA ARG A 10 4.68 -4.86 -11.77
C ARG A 10 5.96 -4.32 -12.38
N GLY A 11 7.07 -4.40 -11.63
CA GLY A 11 8.42 -4.03 -12.07
C GLY A 11 8.90 -2.70 -11.53
N PHE A 12 9.83 -2.06 -12.23
CA PHE A 12 10.53 -0.85 -11.78
C PHE A 12 9.70 0.42 -12.02
N GLU A 13 9.54 1.20 -10.97
CA GLU A 13 8.96 2.55 -10.96
C GLU A 13 10.06 3.59 -10.72
N PRO A 14 10.38 4.44 -11.70
CA PRO A 14 11.38 5.49 -11.51
C PRO A 14 10.86 6.61 -10.61
N GLY A 15 11.78 7.42 -10.07
CA GLY A 15 11.41 8.64 -9.37
C GLY A 15 10.79 9.67 -10.30
N ASP A 16 10.05 10.61 -9.74
CA ASP A 16 9.38 11.71 -10.45
C ASP A 16 8.40 11.23 -11.55
N TYR A 17 7.83 10.03 -11.39
CA TYR A 17 6.97 9.39 -12.38
C TYR A 17 5.49 9.39 -11.99
N THR A 18 5.20 9.18 -10.71
CA THR A 18 3.83 9.09 -10.21
C THR A 18 3.55 10.14 -9.14
N PHE A 19 2.29 10.43 -8.94
CA PHE A 19 1.81 11.16 -7.77
C PHE A 19 0.44 10.62 -7.33
N VAL A 20 0.21 10.59 -6.03
CA VAL A 20 -1.08 10.20 -5.47
C VAL A 20 -2.03 11.39 -5.54
N ASN A 21 -3.20 11.17 -6.14
CA ASN A 21 -4.24 12.19 -6.16
C ASN A 21 -4.96 12.22 -4.81
N ILE A 22 -4.94 13.37 -4.14
CA ILE A 22 -5.62 13.56 -2.85
C ILE A 22 -7.13 13.35 -2.94
N ASP A 23 -7.74 13.54 -4.10
CA ASP A 23 -9.16 13.28 -4.29
C ASP A 23 -9.53 11.81 -4.02
N ASN A 24 -8.51 10.93 -4.00
CA ASN A 24 -8.65 9.54 -3.57
C ASN A 24 -8.70 9.37 -2.04
N VAL A 25 -8.33 10.40 -1.29
CA VAL A 25 -8.44 10.40 0.17
C VAL A 25 -9.82 10.91 0.53
N ARG A 26 -10.72 10.01 0.91
CA ARG A 26 -12.10 10.32 1.31
C ARG A 26 -12.20 10.92 2.71
N THR A 27 -11.25 11.75 3.10
CA THR A 27 -11.32 12.44 4.39
C THR A 27 -11.52 13.92 4.16
N SER A 28 -12.58 14.49 4.72
CA SER A 28 -12.83 15.93 4.78
C SER A 28 -11.69 16.70 5.47
N ASP A 29 -10.73 15.99 6.02
CA ASP A 29 -9.74 16.49 6.97
C ASP A 29 -8.38 16.78 6.32
N VAL A 30 -8.17 16.36 5.06
CA VAL A 30 -6.95 16.65 4.32
C VAL A 30 -7.09 17.97 3.60
N SER A 31 -6.23 18.94 3.91
CA SER A 31 -6.30 20.24 3.28
C SER A 31 -5.89 20.17 1.80
N LYS A 32 -6.43 21.05 0.97
CA LYS A 32 -6.00 21.17 -0.44
C LYS A 32 -4.50 21.47 -0.61
N LYS A 33 -3.81 21.92 0.44
CA LYS A 33 -2.36 22.10 0.45
C LYS A 33 -1.59 20.79 0.49
N ASP A 34 -2.22 19.71 0.98
CA ASP A 34 -1.63 18.37 0.99
C ASP A 34 -1.83 17.66 -0.37
N ALA A 35 -2.64 18.25 -1.27
CA ALA A 35 -2.80 17.86 -2.65
C ALA A 35 -1.62 18.39 -3.45
N SER A 36 -0.50 17.69 -3.45
CA SER A 36 0.62 18.01 -4.32
C SER A 36 0.27 17.61 -5.75
N SER A 37 0.47 18.55 -6.69
CA SER A 37 0.58 18.23 -8.11
C SER A 37 2.02 17.87 -8.49
N GLU A 38 2.93 17.81 -7.50
CA GLU A 38 4.34 17.50 -7.70
C GLU A 38 4.54 15.99 -7.73
N ALA A 39 5.48 15.57 -8.57
CA ALA A 39 5.92 14.20 -8.66
C ALA A 39 6.56 13.74 -7.36
N GLU A 40 6.29 12.50 -7.01
CA GLU A 40 6.88 11.84 -5.86
C GLU A 40 8.32 11.44 -6.15
N THR A 41 9.23 11.74 -5.24
CA THR A 41 10.67 11.48 -5.46
C THR A 41 11.07 10.03 -5.29
N LYS A 42 10.15 9.17 -4.84
CA LYS A 42 10.41 7.74 -4.62
C LYS A 42 10.72 7.00 -5.91
N GLN A 43 11.59 6.01 -5.80
CA GLN A 43 11.74 4.95 -6.78
C GLN A 43 11.25 3.64 -6.18
N GLY A 44 10.81 2.70 -7.01
CA GLY A 44 10.28 1.46 -6.49
C GLY A 44 10.47 0.26 -7.41
N PHE A 45 10.33 -0.92 -6.82
CA PHE A 45 10.16 -2.16 -7.55
C PHE A 45 8.94 -2.87 -6.99
N ASN A 46 7.94 -3.10 -7.83
CA ASN A 46 6.64 -3.63 -7.45
C ASN A 46 6.51 -5.10 -7.85
N PHE A 47 6.03 -5.92 -6.95
CA PHE A 47 5.73 -7.34 -7.18
C PHE A 47 4.43 -7.72 -6.47
N GLY A 48 3.79 -8.77 -6.94
CA GLY A 48 2.55 -9.27 -6.38
C GLY A 48 2.60 -10.76 -6.12
N TYR A 49 1.47 -11.32 -5.73
CA TYR A 49 1.31 -12.73 -5.45
C TYR A 49 1.69 -13.60 -6.66
N GLU A 50 2.41 -14.65 -6.39
CA GLU A 50 2.62 -15.83 -7.24
C GLU A 50 2.53 -17.07 -6.34
N PRO A 51 1.92 -18.18 -6.77
CA PRO A 51 1.87 -19.41 -5.96
C PRO A 51 3.25 -19.88 -5.48
N ALA A 52 4.30 -19.62 -6.27
CA ALA A 52 5.67 -19.94 -5.90
C ALA A 52 6.23 -19.09 -4.74
N LEU A 53 5.62 -17.95 -4.42
CA LEU A 53 5.98 -17.09 -3.29
C LEU A 53 5.19 -17.44 -2.01
N ASP A 54 4.16 -18.27 -2.13
CA ASP A 54 3.32 -18.70 -1.00
C ASP A 54 3.82 -20.04 -0.44
N PRO A 55 4.30 -20.10 0.82
CA PRO A 55 4.75 -21.36 1.42
C PRO A 55 3.67 -22.44 1.48
N THR A 56 2.40 -22.07 1.41
CA THR A 56 1.28 -23.03 1.34
C THR A 56 0.99 -23.50 -0.07
N GLY A 57 1.56 -22.85 -1.09
CA GLY A 57 1.27 -23.09 -2.51
C GLY A 57 -0.08 -22.53 -2.98
N GLY A 58 -0.88 -21.96 -2.08
CA GLY A 58 -2.25 -21.54 -2.36
C GLY A 58 -3.17 -22.72 -2.70
N ASP A 59 -4.35 -22.42 -3.23
CA ASP A 59 -5.36 -23.43 -3.63
C ASP A 59 -5.51 -23.59 -5.14
N GLY A 60 -4.68 -22.87 -5.91
CA GLY A 60 -4.69 -22.91 -7.38
C GLY A 60 -5.76 -22.04 -8.05
N ALA A 61 -6.58 -21.31 -7.28
CA ALA A 61 -7.67 -20.47 -7.80
C ALA A 61 -7.31 -18.98 -7.92
N TYR A 62 -6.03 -18.60 -7.79
CA TYR A 62 -5.61 -17.19 -7.83
C TYR A 62 -6.06 -16.50 -9.11
N VAL A 63 -6.63 -15.33 -8.93
CA VAL A 63 -6.97 -14.38 -10.00
C VAL A 63 -6.26 -13.04 -9.77
N GLU A 64 -6.01 -12.31 -10.84
CA GLU A 64 -5.43 -10.97 -10.80
C GLU A 64 -6.49 -9.91 -10.45
N LEU A 65 -6.05 -8.65 -10.33
CA LEU A 65 -6.91 -7.50 -9.99
C LEU A 65 -8.12 -7.32 -10.90
N ASP A 66 -8.03 -7.78 -12.14
CA ASP A 66 -9.13 -7.75 -13.12
C ASP A 66 -10.07 -8.95 -13.03
N GLY A 67 -9.88 -9.81 -12.04
CA GLY A 67 -10.66 -11.04 -11.83
C GLY A 67 -10.35 -12.16 -12.82
N GLN A 68 -9.29 -12.04 -13.62
CA GLN A 68 -8.89 -13.06 -14.59
C GLN A 68 -7.74 -13.90 -14.05
N PRO A 69 -7.64 -15.17 -14.44
CA PRO A 69 -6.44 -15.97 -14.16
C PRO A 69 -5.17 -15.29 -14.70
N PRO A 70 -4.01 -15.48 -14.04
CA PRO A 70 -2.76 -14.93 -14.51
C PRO A 70 -2.48 -15.33 -15.97
N LYS A 71 -2.13 -14.35 -16.79
CA LYS A 71 -1.75 -14.57 -18.20
C LYS A 71 -0.24 -14.61 -18.31
N GLU A 72 0.26 -15.37 -19.26
CA GLU A 72 1.69 -15.36 -19.60
C GLU A 72 2.15 -13.93 -19.92
N GLY A 73 3.26 -13.49 -19.31
CA GLY A 73 3.78 -12.12 -19.44
C GLY A 73 3.10 -11.07 -18.55
N HIS A 74 2.06 -11.41 -17.81
CA HIS A 74 1.40 -10.51 -16.84
C HIS A 74 1.80 -10.79 -15.38
N THR A 75 2.73 -11.69 -15.16
CA THR A 75 3.29 -12.02 -13.86
C THR A 75 4.33 -11.01 -13.40
N ASN A 76 4.95 -11.24 -12.26
CA ASN A 76 6.08 -10.44 -11.79
C ASN A 76 7.22 -10.43 -12.81
N VAL A 77 7.91 -9.31 -12.89
CA VAL A 77 9.02 -9.11 -13.82
C VAL A 77 10.31 -9.09 -13.01
N TRP A 78 10.92 -10.26 -12.88
CA TRP A 78 12.15 -10.39 -12.11
C TRP A 78 13.38 -10.00 -12.95
N PRO A 79 14.38 -9.31 -12.37
CA PRO A 79 15.70 -9.24 -12.97
C PRO A 79 16.28 -10.65 -13.10
N THR A 80 17.06 -10.86 -14.16
CA THR A 80 17.73 -12.16 -14.39
C THR A 80 18.89 -12.35 -13.41
N GLU A 81 19.24 -13.60 -13.12
CA GLU A 81 20.28 -13.94 -12.16
C GLU A 81 21.68 -13.41 -12.54
N ASP A 82 21.95 -13.23 -13.83
CA ASP A 82 23.19 -12.63 -14.32
C ASP A 82 23.27 -11.11 -14.06
N ILE A 83 22.12 -10.44 -13.95
CA ILE A 83 22.04 -8.99 -13.64
C ILE A 83 22.01 -8.75 -12.13
N LEU A 84 21.24 -9.51 -11.40
CA LEU A 84 21.06 -9.33 -9.95
C LEU A 84 20.91 -10.70 -9.26
N PRO A 85 22.04 -11.38 -8.98
CA PRO A 85 22.04 -12.70 -8.37
C PRO A 85 21.33 -12.73 -7.01
N GLY A 86 20.47 -13.73 -6.79
CA GLY A 86 19.75 -13.96 -5.53
C GLY A 86 18.65 -12.94 -5.19
N PHE A 87 18.38 -11.99 -6.07
CA PHE A 87 17.34 -10.97 -5.81
C PHE A 87 15.95 -11.59 -5.66
N ARG A 88 15.57 -12.45 -6.60
CA ARG A 88 14.28 -13.14 -6.58
C ARG A 88 14.12 -13.99 -5.33
N ASP A 89 15.15 -14.75 -4.97
CA ASP A 89 15.13 -15.64 -3.81
C ASP A 89 14.97 -14.85 -2.49
N GLY A 90 15.70 -13.74 -2.33
CA GLY A 90 15.56 -12.88 -1.16
C GLY A 90 14.17 -12.24 -1.05
N VAL A 91 13.58 -11.81 -2.18
CA VAL A 91 12.21 -11.30 -2.19
C VAL A 91 11.20 -12.40 -1.91
N ALA A 92 11.39 -13.60 -2.44
CA ALA A 92 10.52 -14.76 -2.21
C ALA A 92 10.51 -15.16 -0.74
N GLU A 93 11.69 -15.22 -0.10
CA GLU A 93 11.81 -15.51 1.33
C GLU A 93 11.05 -14.48 2.17
N TYR A 94 11.31 -13.19 1.94
CA TYR A 94 10.59 -12.12 2.63
C TYR A 94 9.07 -12.21 2.41
N TYR A 95 8.63 -12.39 1.16
CA TYR A 95 7.22 -12.47 0.82
C TYR A 95 6.52 -13.61 1.56
N GLY A 96 7.10 -14.80 1.56
CA GLY A 96 6.55 -15.97 2.25
C GLY A 96 6.41 -15.75 3.77
N GLN A 97 7.41 -15.10 4.38
CA GLN A 97 7.37 -14.80 5.83
C GLN A 97 6.28 -13.78 6.16
N VAL A 98 6.20 -12.66 5.43
CA VAL A 98 5.17 -11.62 5.71
C VAL A 98 3.77 -12.09 5.34
N LEU A 99 3.61 -12.94 4.35
CA LEU A 99 2.33 -13.56 4.01
C LEU A 99 1.83 -14.48 5.13
N GLY A 100 2.72 -15.32 5.66
CA GLY A 100 2.41 -16.18 6.82
C GLY A 100 2.05 -15.36 8.06
N LEU A 101 2.81 -14.31 8.37
CA LEU A 101 2.52 -13.38 9.46
C LEU A 101 1.17 -12.67 9.24
N SER A 102 0.86 -12.25 8.02
CA SER A 102 -0.39 -11.57 7.69
C SER A 102 -1.61 -12.46 7.95
N ARG A 103 -1.55 -13.74 7.53
CA ARG A 103 -2.61 -14.72 7.83
C ARG A 103 -2.80 -14.90 9.34
N HIS A 104 -1.69 -14.94 10.09
CA HIS A 104 -1.76 -15.03 11.55
C HIS A 104 -2.38 -13.78 12.18
N LEU A 105 -1.96 -12.59 11.77
CA LEU A 105 -2.56 -11.33 12.24
C LEU A 105 -4.05 -11.25 11.90
N PHE A 106 -4.47 -11.78 10.77
CA PHE A 106 -5.87 -11.76 10.38
C PHE A 106 -6.75 -12.59 11.30
N ARG A 107 -6.24 -13.71 11.83
CA ARG A 107 -6.89 -14.46 12.90
C ARG A 107 -7.00 -13.65 14.20
N LEU A 108 -5.95 -12.89 14.56
CA LEU A 108 -6.00 -11.99 15.71
C LEU A 108 -7.03 -10.86 15.51
N PHE A 109 -7.14 -10.31 14.29
CA PHE A 109 -8.21 -9.36 13.98
C PHE A 109 -9.61 -10.01 14.12
N ALA A 110 -9.79 -11.24 13.68
CA ALA A 110 -11.05 -11.95 13.87
C ALA A 110 -11.41 -12.05 15.36
N LEU A 111 -10.49 -12.50 16.20
CA LEU A 111 -10.69 -12.58 17.66
C LEU A 111 -10.98 -11.22 18.30
N SER A 112 -10.31 -10.16 17.87
CA SER A 112 -10.54 -8.79 18.38
C SER A 112 -11.92 -8.22 18.02
N LEU A 113 -12.62 -8.86 17.08
CA LEU A 113 -13.96 -8.51 16.62
C LEU A 113 -15.03 -9.51 17.13
N ASP A 114 -14.70 -10.34 18.12
CA ASP A 114 -15.55 -11.41 18.66
C ASP A 114 -16.04 -12.40 17.59
N LEU A 115 -15.23 -12.60 16.54
CA LEU A 115 -15.47 -13.59 15.50
C LEU A 115 -14.71 -14.90 15.82
N LYS A 116 -15.04 -15.97 15.10
CA LYS A 116 -14.23 -17.19 15.15
C LYS A 116 -12.82 -16.90 14.65
N GLU A 117 -11.80 -17.48 15.28
CA GLU A 117 -10.40 -17.27 14.89
C GLU A 117 -10.15 -17.45 13.39
N ASN A 118 -10.76 -18.46 12.78
CA ASN A 118 -10.60 -18.81 11.38
C ASN A 118 -11.60 -18.12 10.43
N TYR A 119 -12.26 -17.04 10.87
CA TYR A 119 -13.33 -16.39 10.12
C TYR A 119 -12.89 -15.94 8.71
N PHE A 120 -11.66 -15.44 8.58
CA PHE A 120 -11.10 -14.92 7.33
C PHE A 120 -10.28 -15.95 6.54
N ASP A 121 -10.05 -17.17 7.05
CA ASP A 121 -9.16 -18.15 6.41
C ASP A 121 -9.57 -18.49 4.97
N ALA A 122 -10.89 -18.66 4.74
CA ALA A 122 -11.42 -18.95 3.40
C ALA A 122 -11.21 -17.79 2.39
N LEU A 123 -10.99 -16.57 2.87
CA LEU A 123 -10.75 -15.40 2.04
C LEU A 123 -9.26 -15.21 1.73
N THR A 124 -8.37 -16.04 2.25
CA THR A 124 -6.91 -15.89 2.13
C THR A 124 -6.22 -17.16 1.65
N THR A 125 -6.92 -17.98 0.89
CA THR A 125 -6.40 -19.23 0.30
C THR A 125 -5.47 -18.97 -0.89
N HIS A 126 -5.76 -17.91 -1.67
CA HIS A 126 -4.95 -17.39 -2.75
C HIS A 126 -4.95 -15.83 -2.72
N PRO A 127 -4.52 -15.24 -1.60
CA PRO A 127 -4.77 -13.84 -1.33
C PRO A 127 -4.03 -12.94 -2.31
N GLY A 128 -4.62 -11.81 -2.62
CA GLY A 128 -3.86 -10.71 -3.18
C GLY A 128 -2.77 -10.28 -2.20
N GLY A 129 -1.77 -9.61 -2.71
CA GLY A 129 -0.71 -9.07 -1.88
C GLY A 129 0.32 -8.41 -2.78
N ILE A 130 0.49 -7.10 -2.58
CA ILE A 130 1.47 -6.32 -3.35
C ILE A 130 2.61 -5.97 -2.41
N GLY A 131 3.83 -6.36 -2.79
CA GLY A 131 5.05 -5.91 -2.14
C GLY A 131 5.72 -4.83 -2.98
N ARG A 132 6.35 -3.87 -2.33
CA ARG A 132 7.13 -2.83 -2.98
C ARG A 132 8.46 -2.65 -2.27
N LEU A 133 9.55 -2.59 -3.02
CA LEU A 133 10.83 -2.13 -2.53
C LEU A 133 10.93 -0.63 -2.86
N LEU A 134 10.96 0.23 -1.86
CA LEU A 134 10.93 1.67 -2.06
C LEU A 134 12.25 2.32 -1.62
N TYR A 135 12.73 3.24 -2.45
CA TYR A 135 13.88 4.07 -2.22
C TYR A 135 13.51 5.54 -2.32
N TYR A 136 13.81 6.30 -1.28
CA TYR A 136 13.64 7.74 -1.22
C TYR A 136 15.05 8.38 -1.21
N PRO A 137 15.40 9.19 -2.21
CA PRO A 137 16.75 9.78 -2.30
C PRO A 137 17.08 10.67 -1.11
N ALA A 138 18.35 10.68 -0.71
CA ALA A 138 18.86 11.63 0.27
C ALA A 138 18.58 13.07 -0.18
N GLN A 139 18.28 13.94 0.76
CA GLN A 139 18.07 15.35 0.50
C GLN A 139 19.31 16.13 0.94
N PRO A 140 19.84 17.04 0.08
CA PRO A 140 20.95 17.90 0.47
C PRO A 140 20.55 18.76 1.68
N PRO A 141 21.51 19.21 2.48
CA PRO A 141 21.25 20.21 3.51
C PRO A 141 20.62 21.47 2.92
N ALA A 142 19.69 22.08 3.63
CA ALA A 142 19.09 23.33 3.20
C ALA A 142 20.14 24.42 3.09
N GLY A 143 20.15 25.15 1.98
CA GLY A 143 20.85 26.44 1.89
C GLY A 143 20.21 27.47 2.82
N ALA A 144 20.96 28.56 3.15
CA ALA A 144 20.45 29.59 4.06
C ALA A 144 19.10 30.22 3.62
N ALA A 145 18.78 30.19 2.32
CA ALA A 145 17.53 30.69 1.76
C ALA A 145 16.40 29.62 1.76
N GLU A 146 16.74 28.34 1.89
CA GLU A 146 15.81 27.18 1.79
C GLU A 146 15.51 26.54 3.16
N ALA A 147 16.08 27.09 4.23
CA ALA A 147 15.92 26.55 5.59
C ALA A 147 14.47 26.53 6.10
N ALA A 148 13.55 27.19 5.39
CA ALA A 148 12.13 27.24 5.68
C ALA A 148 11.27 26.29 4.83
N THR A 149 11.86 25.45 3.95
CA THR A 149 11.08 24.53 3.12
C THR A 149 10.61 23.32 3.93
N GLU A 150 9.35 22.98 3.78
CA GLU A 150 8.73 21.82 4.46
C GLU A 150 9.32 20.47 4.03
N GLY A 151 10.28 20.45 3.10
CA GLY A 151 10.85 19.25 2.48
C GLY A 151 10.14 18.86 1.18
N LYS A 152 10.69 17.86 0.50
CA LYS A 152 10.10 17.30 -0.72
C LYS A 152 9.14 16.17 -0.39
N LEU A 153 8.11 16.05 -1.22
CA LEU A 153 7.16 14.98 -1.13
C LEU A 153 7.80 13.66 -1.64
N GLY A 154 8.03 12.72 -0.74
CA GLY A 154 8.49 11.39 -1.10
C GLY A 154 7.34 10.52 -1.63
N LEU A 155 6.21 10.56 -0.92
CA LEU A 155 4.96 9.88 -1.27
C LEU A 155 3.78 10.70 -0.75
N GLY A 156 2.81 10.98 -1.63
CA GLY A 156 1.64 11.81 -1.34
C GLY A 156 0.74 11.25 -0.24
N ALA A 157 -0.08 12.13 0.34
CA ALA A 157 -1.07 11.73 1.34
C ALA A 157 -2.10 10.77 0.75
N HIS A 158 -2.28 9.59 1.38
CA HIS A 158 -3.20 8.55 0.93
C HIS A 158 -3.62 7.64 2.07
N THR A 159 -4.61 6.80 1.81
CA THR A 159 -4.91 5.59 2.58
C THR A 159 -4.50 4.37 1.77
N ASP A 160 -4.12 3.28 2.45
CA ASP A 160 -3.90 2.00 1.79
C ASP A 160 -5.25 1.35 1.43
N TYR A 161 -5.28 0.51 0.39
CA TYR A 161 -6.52 0.07 -0.24
C TYR A 161 -7.01 -1.28 0.25
N GLU A 162 -6.10 -2.16 0.66
CA GLU A 162 -6.37 -3.56 0.97
C GLU A 162 -6.76 -3.76 2.45
N CYS A 163 -6.35 -4.87 3.10
CA CYS A 163 -6.76 -5.14 4.47
C CYS A 163 -5.91 -4.36 5.49
N PHE A 164 -4.62 -4.53 5.39
CA PHE A 164 -3.61 -3.81 6.18
C PHE A 164 -2.24 -3.93 5.52
N THR A 165 -1.34 -3.06 5.91
CA THR A 165 0.04 -3.03 5.41
C THR A 165 1.00 -3.43 6.52
N LEU A 166 1.93 -4.32 6.21
CA LEU A 166 3.12 -4.57 7.03
C LEU A 166 4.28 -3.78 6.43
N LEU A 167 4.74 -2.77 7.15
CA LEU A 167 5.82 -1.90 6.69
C LEU A 167 7.12 -2.24 7.43
N LEU A 168 8.07 -2.80 6.70
CA LEU A 168 9.48 -2.81 7.09
C LEU A 168 10.12 -1.51 6.60
N ALA A 169 10.91 -0.85 7.43
CA ALA A 169 11.65 0.35 7.07
C ALA A 169 13.03 0.36 7.75
N ASP A 170 13.96 1.06 7.13
CA ASP A 170 15.24 1.40 7.77
C ASP A 170 15.04 2.42 8.91
N GLU A 171 16.11 2.82 9.57
CA GLU A 171 16.08 3.73 10.72
C GLU A 171 15.84 5.20 10.32
N ASN A 172 15.77 5.52 9.03
CA ASN A 172 15.64 6.90 8.56
C ASN A 172 14.19 7.37 8.62
N PRO A 173 13.93 8.57 9.18
CA PRO A 173 12.58 9.11 9.32
C PRO A 173 11.98 9.52 7.96
N GLY A 174 10.69 9.77 7.92
CA GLY A 174 9.99 10.29 6.73
C GLY A 174 8.51 9.97 6.72
N LEU A 175 8.09 8.83 7.26
CA LEU A 175 6.67 8.49 7.36
C LEU A 175 5.98 9.41 8.37
N GLU A 176 4.90 10.05 7.94
CA GLU A 176 4.03 10.88 8.77
C GLU A 176 2.58 10.38 8.69
N ILE A 177 1.90 10.42 9.83
CA ILE A 177 0.51 9.97 10.00
C ILE A 177 -0.35 11.18 10.31
N LEU A 178 -1.51 11.28 9.64
CA LEU A 178 -2.49 12.33 9.90
C LEU A 178 -3.39 11.93 11.07
N PHE A 179 -3.24 12.66 12.17
CA PHE A 179 -4.16 12.55 13.28
C PHE A 179 -5.40 13.41 13.01
N PRO A 180 -6.61 12.85 13.22
CA PRO A 180 -7.84 13.61 13.00
C PRO A 180 -7.98 14.77 13.99
N PRO A 181 -8.84 15.76 13.68
CA PRO A 181 -9.19 16.82 14.61
C PRO A 181 -9.67 16.27 15.96
N SER A 182 -9.12 16.81 17.02
CA SER A 182 -9.49 16.43 18.39
C SER A 182 -9.24 17.61 19.34
N PRO A 183 -9.77 17.60 20.55
CA PRO A 183 -9.43 18.63 21.55
C PRO A 183 -7.92 18.73 21.84
N LEU A 184 -7.17 17.63 21.66
CA LEU A 184 -5.71 17.60 21.84
C LEU A 184 -4.93 18.24 20.68
N THR A 185 -5.60 18.52 19.56
CA THR A 185 -5.03 19.11 18.35
C THR A 185 -5.70 20.44 17.98
N ASP A 186 -6.29 21.14 18.96
CA ASP A 186 -7.08 22.37 18.76
C ASP A 186 -8.15 22.22 17.68
N ASN A 187 -8.75 21.04 17.60
CA ASN A 187 -9.73 20.65 16.57
C ASN A 187 -9.23 20.83 15.12
N LYS A 188 -7.92 20.64 14.90
CA LYS A 188 -7.31 20.64 13.56
C LYS A 188 -6.65 19.29 13.29
N PRO A 189 -6.58 18.85 12.02
CA PRO A 189 -5.79 17.70 11.66
C PRO A 189 -4.30 17.99 11.89
N LEU A 190 -3.55 16.99 12.35
CA LEU A 190 -2.13 17.16 12.71
C LEU A 190 -1.29 16.02 12.14
N TRP A 191 -0.33 16.35 11.29
CA TRP A 191 0.70 15.42 10.86
C TRP A 191 1.70 15.15 11.98
N ARG A 192 1.94 13.86 12.25
CA ARG A 192 2.95 13.42 13.22
C ARG A 192 3.88 12.39 12.59
N PRO A 193 5.19 12.48 12.84
CA PRO A 193 6.11 11.44 12.39
C PRO A 193 5.77 10.10 13.05
N CYS A 194 5.80 9.04 12.24
CA CYS A 194 5.73 7.67 12.74
C CYS A 194 7.08 7.32 13.37
N PRO A 195 7.13 6.90 14.64
CA PRO A 195 8.40 6.55 15.27
C PRO A 195 9.01 5.31 14.61
N VAL A 196 10.28 5.41 14.26
CA VAL A 196 11.06 4.25 13.80
C VAL A 196 11.49 3.43 15.00
N ARG A 197 11.26 2.12 14.94
CA ARG A 197 11.66 1.16 15.97
C ARG A 197 12.41 0.00 15.32
N PRO A 198 13.73 -0.14 15.50
CA PRO A 198 14.50 -1.24 14.95
C PRO A 198 13.93 -2.62 15.34
N GLY A 199 13.96 -3.55 14.40
CA GLY A 199 13.47 -4.91 14.61
C GLY A 199 11.95 -5.06 14.69
N THR A 200 11.20 -4.04 14.27
CA THR A 200 9.72 -4.09 14.24
C THR A 200 9.15 -3.83 12.85
N LEU A 201 7.94 -4.33 12.62
CA LEU A 201 7.10 -3.93 11.49
C LEU A 201 6.04 -2.94 11.99
N THR A 202 5.79 -1.88 11.22
CA THR A 202 4.62 -1.02 11.45
C THR A 202 3.41 -1.64 10.77
N VAL A 203 2.32 -1.83 11.52
CA VAL A 203 1.05 -2.32 10.97
C VAL A 203 0.12 -1.13 10.74
N ASN A 204 -0.32 -0.96 9.50
CA ASN A 204 -1.26 0.09 9.11
C ASN A 204 -2.58 -0.53 8.63
N VAL A 205 -3.68 -0.22 9.31
CA VAL A 205 -5.04 -0.63 8.89
C VAL A 205 -5.42 0.09 7.62
N ALA A 206 -6.02 -0.64 6.68
CA ALA A 206 -6.37 -0.13 5.36
C ALA A 206 -7.89 -0.21 5.06
N ASP A 207 -8.29 0.14 3.83
CA ASP A 207 -9.69 0.40 3.48
C ASP A 207 -10.60 -0.83 3.64
N PHE A 208 -10.13 -2.05 3.34
CA PHE A 208 -10.98 -3.24 3.47
C PHE A 208 -11.31 -3.54 4.94
N LEU A 209 -10.31 -3.48 5.82
CA LEU A 209 -10.55 -3.71 7.24
C LEU A 209 -11.44 -2.61 7.84
N MET A 210 -11.30 -1.36 7.37
CA MET A 210 -12.23 -0.29 7.72
C MET A 210 -13.65 -0.58 7.25
N ARG A 211 -13.83 -1.08 6.03
CA ARG A 211 -15.15 -1.40 5.47
C ARG A 211 -15.81 -2.56 6.19
N TRP A 212 -15.09 -3.66 6.42
CA TRP A 212 -15.60 -4.79 7.21
C TRP A 212 -16.05 -4.40 8.59
N THR A 213 -15.24 -3.60 9.27
CA THR A 213 -15.54 -3.17 10.63
C THR A 213 -16.47 -1.95 10.68
N ASN A 214 -17.05 -1.57 9.54
CA ASN A 214 -17.96 -0.44 9.42
C ASN A 214 -17.41 0.86 10.02
N GLY A 215 -16.09 1.07 9.88
CA GLY A 215 -15.38 2.24 10.36
C GLY A 215 -14.97 2.17 11.84
N LEU A 216 -15.12 1.03 12.53
CA LEU A 216 -14.56 0.82 13.88
C LEU A 216 -13.02 0.94 13.83
N TYR A 217 -12.38 0.20 12.95
CA TYR A 217 -10.99 0.44 12.58
C TYR A 217 -10.93 1.46 11.45
N LYS A 218 -9.99 2.39 11.53
CA LYS A 218 -9.86 3.48 10.55
C LYS A 218 -8.71 3.20 9.60
N SER A 219 -8.96 3.36 8.31
CA SER A 219 -7.89 3.46 7.32
C SER A 219 -7.19 4.79 7.51
N THR A 220 -5.91 4.75 7.87
CA THR A 220 -5.18 5.91 8.35
C THR A 220 -4.49 6.64 7.21
N VAL A 221 -4.76 7.94 7.07
CA VAL A 221 -4.08 8.78 6.09
C VAL A 221 -2.62 8.97 6.51
N HIS A 222 -1.70 8.73 5.58
CA HIS A 222 -0.27 8.88 5.81
C HIS A 222 0.44 9.37 4.56
N ARG A 223 1.66 9.86 4.73
CA ARG A 223 2.54 10.38 3.67
C ARG A 223 4.00 10.14 3.99
N VAL A 224 4.88 10.33 3.03
CA VAL A 224 6.33 10.37 3.27
C VAL A 224 6.90 11.72 2.87
N MET A 225 7.58 12.37 3.82
CA MET A 225 8.27 13.64 3.61
C MET A 225 9.77 13.44 3.71
N SER A 226 10.50 13.89 2.69
CA SER A 226 11.97 13.90 2.66
C SER A 226 12.45 15.30 3.02
N LYS A 227 12.88 15.49 4.26
CA LYS A 227 13.31 16.80 4.77
C LYS A 227 14.74 17.10 4.33
N PRO A 228 15.13 18.40 4.16
CA PRO A 228 16.50 18.76 3.87
C PRO A 228 17.49 18.18 4.89
N GLY A 229 18.61 17.66 4.41
CA GLY A 229 19.65 17.04 5.25
C GLY A 229 19.33 15.61 5.70
N THR A 230 18.22 15.00 5.26
CA THR A 230 17.94 13.61 5.58
C THR A 230 18.71 12.64 4.67
N PRO A 231 19.21 11.53 5.22
CA PRO A 231 19.81 10.45 4.42
C PRO A 231 18.77 9.77 3.53
N ALA A 232 19.23 8.96 2.60
CA ALA A 232 18.36 8.09 1.83
C ALA A 232 17.57 7.16 2.76
N ARG A 233 16.32 6.88 2.40
CA ARG A 233 15.43 6.01 3.16
C ARG A 233 14.99 4.83 2.30
N TYR A 234 14.97 3.65 2.89
CA TYR A 234 14.45 2.43 2.29
C TYR A 234 13.24 1.93 3.08
N SER A 235 12.24 1.43 2.37
CA SER A 235 11.11 0.76 3.01
C SER A 235 10.50 -0.31 2.12
N VAL A 236 9.91 -1.31 2.75
CA VAL A 236 9.30 -2.46 2.09
C VAL A 236 7.88 -2.63 2.63
N PRO A 237 6.90 -1.87 2.12
CA PRO A 237 5.50 -2.13 2.42
C PRO A 237 5.04 -3.42 1.74
N PHE A 238 4.33 -4.24 2.49
CA PHE A 238 3.58 -5.39 2.01
C PHE A 238 2.09 -5.13 2.28
N PHE A 239 1.34 -4.88 1.20
CA PHE A 239 -0.10 -4.63 1.24
C PHE A 239 -0.82 -5.96 1.21
N PHE A 240 -1.31 -6.42 2.35
CA PHE A 240 -2.02 -7.70 2.45
C PHE A 240 -3.48 -7.54 2.06
N SER A 241 -3.92 -8.38 1.11
CA SER A 241 -5.29 -8.46 0.65
C SER A 241 -5.96 -9.80 0.99
N ILE A 242 -7.23 -9.89 0.63
CA ILE A 242 -7.93 -11.18 0.47
C ILE A 242 -7.81 -11.66 -0.98
N ASN A 243 -8.44 -12.80 -1.27
CA ASN A 243 -8.63 -13.27 -2.64
C ASN A 243 -9.30 -12.18 -3.46
N TYR A 244 -8.76 -11.84 -4.64
CA TYR A 244 -9.24 -10.69 -5.41
C TYR A 244 -10.63 -10.89 -6.02
N ASP A 245 -11.10 -12.13 -6.14
CA ASP A 245 -12.47 -12.47 -6.54
C ASP A 245 -13.48 -12.41 -5.38
N ALA A 246 -13.02 -12.24 -4.15
CA ALA A 246 -13.87 -12.14 -2.98
C ALA A 246 -14.54 -10.76 -2.86
N GLU A 247 -15.68 -10.74 -2.17
CA GLU A 247 -16.42 -9.52 -1.86
C GLU A 247 -16.08 -8.98 -0.47
N VAL A 248 -15.93 -7.67 -0.37
CA VAL A 248 -15.72 -6.93 0.87
C VAL A 248 -17.03 -6.24 1.23
N GLU A 249 -17.73 -6.76 2.22
CA GLU A 249 -18.95 -6.16 2.79
C GLU A 249 -18.82 -6.02 4.32
N ALA A 250 -19.62 -5.13 4.91
CA ALA A 250 -19.58 -4.96 6.36
C ALA A 250 -19.91 -6.29 7.06
N LEU A 251 -19.18 -6.58 8.13
CA LEU A 251 -19.47 -7.71 9.03
C LEU A 251 -20.92 -7.66 9.51
N PRO A 252 -21.48 -8.78 10.00
CA PRO A 252 -22.86 -8.81 10.44
C PRO A 252 -23.22 -7.66 11.40
N GLU A 253 -24.40 -7.07 11.23
CA GLU A 253 -24.88 -5.88 11.95
C GLU A 253 -24.73 -6.00 13.48
N ARG A 254 -24.87 -7.20 14.03
CA ARG A 254 -24.65 -7.47 15.45
C ARG A 254 -23.23 -7.16 15.94
N ALA A 255 -22.25 -7.18 15.03
CA ALA A 255 -20.86 -6.92 15.36
C ALA A 255 -20.47 -5.47 15.08
N VAL A 256 -21.01 -4.84 14.03
CA VAL A 256 -20.49 -3.55 13.52
C VAL A 256 -21.60 -2.51 13.26
N GLY A 257 -22.86 -2.82 13.55
CA GLY A 257 -24.00 -1.95 13.29
C GLY A 257 -24.43 -1.92 11.82
N LYS A 258 -25.37 -1.05 11.48
CA LYS A 258 -25.88 -0.86 10.11
C LYS A 258 -24.77 -0.46 9.16
N SER A 259 -24.64 -1.16 8.02
CA SER A 259 -23.58 -0.91 7.05
C SER A 259 -23.57 0.53 6.53
N LEU A 260 -22.39 1.16 6.58
CA LEU A 260 -22.10 2.48 6.01
C LEU A 260 -21.50 2.37 4.59
N PHE A 261 -21.07 1.18 4.19
CA PHE A 261 -20.36 0.96 2.93
C PHE A 261 -21.12 -0.01 2.05
N ARG A 262 -21.12 0.22 0.74
CA ARG A 262 -21.62 -0.76 -0.23
C ARG A 262 -20.61 -1.90 -0.37
N PRO A 263 -21.05 -3.15 -0.61
CA PRO A 263 -20.16 -4.23 -0.98
C PRO A 263 -19.32 -3.88 -2.20
N VAL A 264 -18.08 -4.37 -2.25
CA VAL A 264 -17.16 -4.20 -3.38
C VAL A 264 -16.36 -5.47 -3.60
N LYS A 265 -16.05 -5.81 -4.85
CA LYS A 265 -15.08 -6.85 -5.14
C LYS A 265 -13.67 -6.36 -4.87
N ALA A 266 -12.86 -7.20 -4.22
CA ALA A 266 -11.53 -6.81 -3.76
C ALA A 266 -10.64 -6.36 -4.92
N GLY A 267 -10.49 -7.17 -5.97
CA GLY A 267 -9.64 -6.84 -7.10
C GLY A 267 -10.08 -5.58 -7.84
N GLU A 268 -11.38 -5.45 -8.13
CA GLU A 268 -11.94 -4.29 -8.81
C GLU A 268 -11.68 -2.99 -8.02
N TYR A 269 -11.89 -3.02 -6.70
CA TYR A 269 -11.64 -1.86 -5.85
C TYR A 269 -10.17 -1.43 -5.88
N VAL A 270 -9.24 -2.38 -5.73
CA VAL A 270 -7.79 -2.08 -5.76
C VAL A 270 -7.39 -1.53 -7.14
N LEU A 271 -7.89 -2.15 -8.22
CA LEU A 271 -7.60 -1.71 -9.58
C LEU A 271 -8.09 -0.28 -9.85
N GLU A 272 -9.31 0.07 -9.42
CA GLU A 272 -9.83 1.44 -9.52
C GLU A 272 -8.95 2.45 -8.76
N ARG A 273 -8.51 2.09 -7.55
CA ARG A 273 -7.64 2.94 -6.74
C ARG A 273 -6.26 3.14 -7.37
N LEU A 274 -5.69 2.09 -7.97
CA LEU A 274 -4.42 2.18 -8.69
C LEU A 274 -4.53 3.04 -9.96
N LYS A 275 -5.62 2.88 -10.74
CA LYS A 275 -5.87 3.71 -11.93
C LYS A 275 -6.04 5.19 -11.60
N ALA A 276 -6.52 5.50 -10.40
CA ALA A 276 -6.67 6.88 -9.95
C ALA A 276 -5.32 7.52 -9.54
N THR A 277 -4.24 6.75 -9.42
CA THR A 277 -2.88 7.27 -9.26
C THR A 277 -2.44 7.87 -10.60
N LYS A 278 -2.08 9.15 -10.60
CA LYS A 278 -1.67 9.86 -11.81
C LYS A 278 -0.20 9.60 -12.14
N THR A 279 0.13 9.62 -13.43
CA THR A 279 1.50 9.55 -13.94
C THR A 279 1.89 10.86 -14.58
N LEU A 280 3.12 11.34 -14.32
CA LEU A 280 3.69 12.50 -14.99
C LEU A 280 4.48 12.01 -16.22
N GLY A 281 4.15 12.55 -17.38
CA GLY A 281 4.85 12.25 -18.63
C GLY A 281 4.03 12.65 -19.84
N GLU A 282 4.72 13.01 -20.93
CA GLU A 282 4.11 13.39 -22.19
C GLU A 282 3.05 12.34 -22.59
N GLY A 283 1.82 12.84 -22.75
CA GLY A 283 0.75 12.10 -23.37
C GLY A 283 0.79 10.63 -22.98
N VAL A 284 0.31 10.29 -21.80
CA VAL A 284 -0.28 8.99 -21.63
C VAL A 284 -1.53 9.03 -22.52
N ASP A 285 -1.28 8.94 -23.83
CA ASP A 285 -2.26 8.35 -24.71
C ASP A 285 -2.70 7.13 -23.94
N ASP A 286 -3.96 7.17 -23.52
CA ASP A 286 -4.68 6.07 -22.94
C ASP A 286 -3.91 4.77 -23.18
N VAL A 287 -3.07 4.38 -22.21
CA VAL A 287 -2.55 3.02 -22.23
C VAL A 287 -3.80 2.24 -22.03
N GLY A 288 -4.42 1.93 -23.15
CA GLY A 288 -5.66 1.20 -23.22
C GLY A 288 -5.53 0.00 -22.31
N ILE A 289 -5.97 0.19 -21.09
CA ILE A 289 -6.58 -0.88 -20.36
C ILE A 289 -7.87 -1.04 -21.14
N VAL A 290 -7.73 -1.76 -22.26
CA VAL A 290 -8.84 -2.16 -23.10
C VAL A 290 -9.80 -2.86 -22.16
N ALA A 291 -10.96 -2.26 -22.05
CA ALA A 291 -12.11 -2.78 -21.37
C ALA A 291 -12.37 -4.25 -21.72
#